data_f0d56315f25015df0a0c2b76f32d3219
#
_entry.id   f0d56315f25015df0a0c2b76f32d3219
#
_cell.length_a   1.000
_cell.length_b   1.000
_cell.length_c   1.000
_cell.angle_alpha   90.00
_cell.angle_beta   90.00
_cell.angle_gamma   90.00
#
_symmetry.space_group_name_H-M   'P 1'
#
loop_
_entity.id
_entity.type
_entity.pdbx_description
1 polymer ?
#
loop_
_entity_poly.entity_id
_entity_poly.type
_entity_poly.pdbx_seq_one_letter_code
_entity_poly.pdbx_strand_id
1 'polypeptide(L)' 'MDEIKHVYEFTFQETEGDNLNKEVTYRQEYGYDATHPKVTYDFLCFLGSVFGYDIVERIGLRDVDSDEYTPLLELQ' A
#
# COMPACT_ATOMS: atom_id res chain seq x y z
N MET A 1 -5.41 23.38 18.43
CA MET A 1 -4.86 23.29 17.08
C MET A 1 -5.04 21.89 16.54
N ASP A 2 -5.63 21.76 15.39
CA ASP A 2 -5.92 20.45 14.84
C ASP A 2 -4.68 19.82 14.22
N GLU A 3 -4.49 18.54 14.49
CA GLU A 3 -3.42 17.80 13.86
C GLU A 3 -3.76 17.51 12.39
N ILE A 4 -2.77 17.61 11.53
CA ILE A 4 -2.92 17.21 10.15
C ILE A 4 -2.74 15.71 10.07
N LYS A 5 -3.72 15.03 9.51
CA LYS A 5 -3.67 13.58 9.31
C LYS A 5 -3.87 13.28 7.84
N HIS A 6 -3.12 12.32 7.36
CA HIS A 6 -3.31 11.80 6.02
C HIS A 6 -3.93 10.42 6.12
N VAL A 7 -5.06 10.24 5.46
CA VAL A 7 -5.78 8.97 5.52
C VAL A 7 -5.80 8.36 4.13
N TYR A 8 -5.37 7.12 4.05
CA TYR A 8 -5.40 6.36 2.80
C TYR A 8 -6.31 5.16 2.98
N GLU A 9 -7.13 4.91 1.99
CA GLU A 9 -8.02 3.76 2.00
C GLU A 9 -7.87 3.01 0.69
N PHE A 10 -7.64 1.71 0.81
CA PHE A 10 -7.48 0.83 -0.35
C PHE A 10 -8.62 -0.17 -0.31
N THR A 11 -9.31 -0.33 -1.43
CA THR A 11 -10.46 -1.25 -1.51
C THR A 11 -10.32 -2.11 -2.75
N PHE A 12 -10.51 -3.41 -2.54
CA PHE A 12 -10.60 -4.39 -3.62
C PHE A 12 -12.00 -4.99 -3.60
N GLN A 13 -12.63 -5.07 -4.75
CA GLN A 13 -13.92 -5.71 -4.90
C GLN A 13 -13.90 -6.68 -6.07
N GLU A 14 -14.40 -7.88 -5.83
CA GLU A 14 -14.61 -8.85 -6.88
C GLU A 14 -16.09 -8.97 -7.11
N THR A 15 -16.55 -8.67 -8.32
CA THR A 15 -17.95 -8.72 -8.66
C THR A 15 -18.19 -9.66 -9.82
N GLU A 16 -19.35 -10.28 -9.82
CA GLU A 16 -19.82 -11.10 -10.94
C GLU A 16 -21.22 -10.63 -11.29
N GLY A 17 -21.35 -9.94 -12.42
CA GLY A 17 -22.58 -9.26 -12.75
C GLY A 17 -22.91 -8.21 -11.69
N ASP A 18 -24.09 -8.31 -11.06
CA ASP A 18 -24.51 -7.40 -9.99
C ASP A 18 -24.15 -7.91 -8.59
N ASN A 19 -23.49 -9.08 -8.52
CA ASN A 19 -23.18 -9.70 -7.24
C ASN A 19 -21.79 -9.35 -6.77
N LEU A 20 -21.67 -8.99 -5.51
CA LEU A 20 -20.38 -8.76 -4.87
C LEU A 20 -19.92 -10.07 -4.22
N ASN A 21 -18.84 -10.65 -4.75
CA ASN A 21 -18.32 -11.92 -4.24
C ASN A 21 -17.32 -11.74 -3.11
N LYS A 22 -16.52 -10.68 -3.20
CA LYS A 22 -15.46 -10.46 -2.22
C LYS A 22 -15.15 -8.99 -2.13
N GLU A 23 -14.91 -8.52 -0.92
CA GLU A 23 -14.48 -7.15 -0.69
C GLU A 23 -13.43 -7.13 0.42
N VAL A 24 -12.32 -6.45 0.16
CA VAL A 24 -11.28 -6.24 1.15
C VAL A 24 -11.00 -4.75 1.23
N THR A 25 -11.06 -4.20 2.43
CA THR A 25 -10.76 -2.79 2.64
C THR A 25 -9.67 -2.66 3.71
N TYR A 26 -8.68 -1.83 3.41
CA TYR A 26 -7.62 -1.49 4.34
C TYR A 26 -7.57 0.02 4.44
N ARG A 27 -7.64 0.53 5.68
CA ARG A 27 -7.61 1.95 5.95
C ARG A 27 -6.48 2.23 6.93
N GLN A 28 -5.65 3.21 6.60
CA GLN A 28 -4.52 3.56 7.45
C GLN A 28 -4.41 5.06 7.59
N GLU A 29 -4.19 5.50 8.81
CA GLU A 29 -3.96 6.91 9.12
C GLU A 29 -2.47 7.14 9.37
N TYR A 30 -1.96 8.24 8.82
CA TYR A 30 -0.56 8.62 8.97
C TYR A 30 -0.48 10.05 9.47
N GLY A 31 0.62 10.36 10.17
CA GLY A 31 0.96 11.73 10.43
C GLY A 31 1.39 12.43 9.14
N TYR A 32 1.51 13.75 9.22
CA TYR A 32 1.88 14.55 8.05
C TYR A 32 3.30 14.24 7.55
N ASP A 33 4.11 13.60 8.38
CA ASP A 33 5.50 13.29 8.06
C ASP A 33 5.69 11.91 7.44
N ALA A 34 4.61 11.20 7.14
CA ALA A 34 4.72 9.89 6.52
C ALA A 34 5.27 10.03 5.10
N THR A 35 6.20 9.15 4.75
CA THR A 35 6.87 9.18 3.46
C THR A 35 6.15 8.28 2.46
N HIS A 36 6.33 8.58 1.17
CA HIS A 36 5.70 7.78 0.14
C HIS A 36 6.20 6.31 0.14
N PRO A 37 7.46 5.99 0.49
CA PRO A 37 7.85 4.58 0.58
C PRO A 37 7.04 3.82 1.63
N LYS A 38 6.75 4.45 2.77
CA LYS A 38 5.95 3.80 3.81
C LYS A 38 4.53 3.54 3.34
N VAL A 39 3.92 4.51 2.68
CA VAL A 39 2.56 4.35 2.16
C VAL A 39 2.55 3.26 1.08
N THR A 40 3.56 3.25 0.22
CA THR A 40 3.67 2.23 -0.83
C THR A 40 3.82 0.84 -0.22
N TYR A 41 4.65 0.71 0.80
CA TYR A 41 4.82 -0.56 1.50
C TYR A 41 3.49 -1.09 2.02
N ASP A 42 2.72 -0.23 2.69
CA ASP A 42 1.43 -0.65 3.24
C ASP A 42 0.43 -1.03 2.15
N PHE A 43 0.44 -0.29 1.03
CA PHE A 43 -0.40 -0.63 -0.10
C PHE A 43 -0.05 -2.02 -0.67
N LEU A 44 1.23 -2.33 -0.77
CA LEU A 44 1.65 -3.62 -1.31
C LEU A 44 1.36 -4.76 -0.32
N CYS A 45 1.38 -4.49 0.99
CA CYS A 45 0.89 -5.45 1.96
C CYS A 45 -0.59 -5.74 1.75
N PHE A 46 -1.37 -4.71 1.45
CA PHE A 46 -2.78 -4.88 1.12
C PHE A 46 -2.94 -5.74 -0.13
N LEU A 47 -2.16 -5.47 -1.18
CA LEU A 47 -2.21 -6.28 -2.40
C LEU A 47 -1.83 -7.73 -2.12
N GLY A 48 -0.85 -7.94 -1.24
CA GLY A 48 -0.46 -9.29 -0.87
C GLY A 48 -1.62 -10.07 -0.26
N SER A 49 -2.44 -9.41 0.56
CA SER A 49 -3.59 -10.08 1.16
C SER A 49 -4.66 -10.39 0.13
N VAL A 50 -4.75 -9.58 -0.94
CA VAL A 50 -5.69 -9.83 -2.03
C VAL A 50 -5.24 -11.02 -2.89
N PHE A 51 -3.96 -11.05 -3.24
CA PHE A 51 -3.43 -12.07 -4.14
C PHE A 51 -3.03 -13.36 -3.42
N GLY A 52 -2.85 -13.30 -2.11
CA GLY A 52 -2.53 -14.50 -1.33
C GLY A 52 -1.05 -14.83 -1.26
N TYR A 53 -0.17 -13.94 -1.69
CA TYR A 53 1.26 -14.13 -1.54
C TYR A 53 1.93 -12.79 -1.23
N ASP A 54 3.17 -12.86 -0.76
CA ASP A 54 3.89 -11.69 -0.29
C ASP A 54 4.50 -10.92 -1.46
N ILE A 55 3.82 -9.86 -1.88
CA ILE A 55 4.26 -9.03 -2.98
C ILE A 55 5.45 -8.16 -2.58
N VAL A 56 5.54 -7.78 -1.30
CA VAL A 56 6.60 -6.89 -0.82
C VAL A 56 7.98 -7.47 -1.08
N GLU A 57 8.12 -8.80 -0.99
CA GLU A 57 9.41 -9.45 -1.24
C GLU A 57 9.88 -9.32 -2.68
N ARG A 58 8.98 -8.99 -3.60
CA ARG A 58 9.26 -9.00 -5.03
C ARG A 58 9.44 -7.63 -5.63
N ILE A 59 9.20 -6.57 -4.85
CA ILE A 59 9.14 -5.22 -5.39
C ILE A 59 10.04 -4.31 -4.57
N GLY A 60 10.62 -3.35 -5.25
CA GLY A 60 11.39 -2.29 -4.63
C GLY A 60 11.06 -0.96 -5.29
N LEU A 61 11.59 0.09 -4.72
CA LEU A 61 11.42 1.43 -5.24
C LEU A 61 12.72 1.89 -5.90
N ARG A 62 12.58 2.53 -7.05
CA ARG A 62 13.71 3.09 -7.75
C ARG A 62 13.55 4.60 -7.80
N ASP A 63 14.59 5.31 -7.41
CA ASP A 63 14.61 6.75 -7.50
C ASP A 63 15.02 7.16 -8.92
N VAL A 64 14.12 7.85 -9.61
CA VAL A 64 14.36 8.25 -10.98
C VAL A 64 15.55 9.22 -11.10
N ASP A 65 15.70 10.09 -10.11
CA ASP A 65 16.73 11.11 -10.15
C ASP A 65 18.13 10.55 -9.83
N SER A 66 18.22 9.62 -8.89
CA SER A 66 19.51 9.07 -8.46
C SER A 66 19.79 7.68 -9.02
N ASP A 67 18.77 7.05 -9.62
CA ASP A 67 18.87 5.71 -10.18
C ASP A 67 19.16 4.64 -9.12
N GLU A 68 18.89 4.95 -7.87
CA GLU A 68 19.05 4.01 -6.77
C GLU A 68 17.83 3.13 -6.62
N TYR A 69 18.07 1.85 -6.37
CA TYR A 69 17.02 0.86 -6.15
C TYR A 69 17.05 0.43 -4.68
N THR A 70 15.87 0.47 -4.04
CA THR A 70 15.74 0.05 -2.65
C THR A 70 14.66 -1.03 -2.56
N PRO A 71 15.01 -2.27 -2.18
CA PRO A 71 13.98 -3.28 -1.95
C PRO A 71 13.06 -2.84 -0.81
N LEU A 72 11.76 -3.11 -0.97
CA LEU A 72 10.80 -2.68 0.04
C LEU A 72 11.00 -3.35 1.39
N LEU A 73 11.57 -4.56 1.40
CA LEU A 73 11.87 -5.23 2.66
C LEU A 73 12.84 -4.45 3.53
N GLU A 74 13.69 -3.63 2.94
CA GLU A 74 14.64 -2.81 3.69
C GLU A 74 13.99 -1.58 4.32
N LEU A 75 12.76 -1.27 3.93
CA LEU A 75 12.05 -0.09 4.43
C LEU A 75 11.19 -0.39 5.67
N GLN A 76 11.22 -1.61 6.15
CA GLN A 76 10.46 -1.99 7.34
C GLN A 76 11.03 -1.38 8.61
#